data_21856c942407af530e70db5bb0575c3b
#
_entry.id   21856c942407af530e70db5bb0575c3b
#
_cell.length_a   1.000
_cell.length_b   1.000
_cell.length_c   1.000
_cell.angle_alpha   90.00
_cell.angle_beta   90.00
_cell.angle_gamma   90.00
#
_symmetry.space_group_name_H-M   'P 1'
#
loop_
_entity.id
_entity.type
_entity.pdbx_description
1 polymer ?
#
loop_
_entity_poly.entity_id
_entity_poly.type
_entity_poly.pdbx_seq_one_letter_code
_entity_poly.pdbx_strand_id
1 'polypeptide(L)'
;MVTFANPKAPVYPRLAQGKSWDEMTITWTSGYNIKEAVPFVEWGAKGGPRFLSPAGTLSFNRNSMCGAPARTVGWRHPGYIHTSFLKDLWPDSKYTYRLGHRLPNGTQVWSKIYSFKASPYPGQDSLQQIVIFGDMGKAEADGSNEFNDFQPGSLNTTNQIIRDLKNIDMVLHIGDICYANGYLSQWDQFTSQIEPIASTVPYMIGSGNHERDWPGTGSFYGNLDSGGECGVPAQTVFYTPAENRAKFWYATDYGMFRFCIANTEEDWRPGTEQYKFIEQCLSSVDRQKQPWLIFLAHRVLGYSSCTYYETEGTFEEPMGREALQELWQKYKVDLAFYGHVHNYERTCPVYQSQCVVDASDHYSGPFKATTHVVVGGAGASIADSAFTTSNIQWSHFRDFDFGFVKLTAFNQSSLLFEYKKSHDGNVYDHFTISRDYRDVLACSIDNCPRTTLAS
;
A
#
# COMPACT_ATOMS: atom_id res chain seq x y z
N MET A 1 17.29 25.52 8.40
CA MET A 1 17.97 24.32 8.93
C MET A 1 17.31 23.96 10.26
N VAL A 2 16.62 22.85 10.32
CA VAL A 2 16.01 22.36 11.56
C VAL A 2 17.13 21.78 12.41
N THR A 3 17.45 22.40 13.52
CA THR A 3 18.44 21.89 14.47
C THR A 3 17.72 21.03 15.51
N PHE A 4 17.98 19.73 15.52
CA PHE A 4 17.52 18.85 16.57
C PHE A 4 18.44 18.99 17.80
N ALA A 5 17.86 19.09 19.00
CA ALA A 5 18.62 19.07 20.25
C ALA A 5 19.46 17.77 20.40
N ASN A 6 19.02 16.69 19.79
CA ASN A 6 19.76 15.44 19.65
C ASN A 6 19.64 14.94 18.21
N PRO A 7 20.71 15.03 17.39
CA PRO A 7 20.66 14.61 15.98
C PRO A 7 20.54 13.10 15.78
N LYS A 8 20.68 12.29 16.84
CA LYS A 8 20.45 10.84 16.82
C LYS A 8 19.08 10.41 17.34
N ALA A 9 18.23 11.37 17.75
CA ALA A 9 16.92 11.06 18.33
C ALA A 9 16.04 10.24 17.36
N PRO A 10 15.13 9.38 17.91
CA PRO A 10 14.20 8.62 17.08
C PRO A 10 13.20 9.53 16.37
N VAL A 11 13.02 9.30 15.06
CA VAL A 11 12.15 10.08 14.18
C VAL A 11 11.37 9.18 13.21
N TYR A 12 10.33 9.74 12.61
CA TYR A 12 9.56 9.17 11.51
C TYR A 12 8.99 7.78 11.82
N PRO A 13 8.17 7.60 12.87
CA PRO A 13 7.50 6.32 13.10
C PRO A 13 6.52 5.99 11.98
N ARG A 14 6.53 4.73 11.59
CA ARG A 14 5.67 4.15 10.56
C ARG A 14 5.01 2.91 11.14
N LEU A 15 3.70 2.94 11.24
CA LEU A 15 2.88 1.80 11.64
C LEU A 15 2.66 0.87 10.45
N ALA A 16 2.58 -0.42 10.72
CA ALA A 16 2.16 -1.41 9.74
C ALA A 16 1.38 -2.53 10.45
N GLN A 17 0.44 -3.13 9.74
CA GLN A 17 -0.23 -4.35 10.20
C GLN A 17 0.83 -5.45 10.38
N GLY A 18 0.78 -6.15 11.51
CA GLY A 18 1.63 -7.31 11.77
C GLY A 18 1.17 -8.57 11.02
N LYS A 19 1.74 -9.72 11.39
CA LYS A 19 1.35 -11.02 10.82
C LYS A 19 0.00 -11.53 11.33
N SER A 20 -0.47 -11.02 12.46
CA SER A 20 -1.80 -11.31 12.99
C SER A 20 -2.58 -10.00 13.17
N TRP A 21 -3.90 -10.11 13.21
CA TRP A 21 -4.81 -8.97 13.31
C TRP A 21 -4.63 -8.16 14.61
N ASP A 22 -4.16 -8.80 15.68
CA ASP A 22 -3.92 -8.22 17.00
C ASP A 22 -2.47 -7.75 17.21
N GLU A 23 -1.70 -7.65 16.13
CA GLU A 23 -0.32 -7.18 16.13
C GLU A 23 -0.17 -5.90 15.32
N MET A 24 0.42 -4.87 15.91
CA MET A 24 0.85 -3.65 15.24
C MET A 24 2.38 -3.56 15.25
N THR A 25 2.94 -3.29 14.09
CA THR A 25 4.39 -3.08 13.96
C THR A 25 4.70 -1.60 13.91
N ILE A 26 5.74 -1.17 14.61
CA ILE A 26 6.24 0.20 14.58
C ILE A 26 7.68 0.18 14.09
N THR A 27 7.93 0.85 12.97
CA THR A 27 9.28 1.05 12.42
C THR A 27 9.64 2.52 12.50
N TRP A 28 10.88 2.84 12.86
CA TRP A 28 11.38 4.22 12.95
C TRP A 28 12.86 4.30 12.59
N THR A 29 13.35 5.51 12.41
CA THR A 29 14.76 5.79 12.10
C THR A 29 15.43 6.50 13.27
N SER A 30 16.68 6.19 13.54
CA SER A 30 17.52 6.94 14.48
C SER A 30 19.00 6.93 14.09
N GLY A 31 19.81 7.75 14.75
CA GLY A 31 21.26 7.75 14.60
C GLY A 31 21.98 6.78 15.53
N TYR A 32 21.28 6.01 16.35
CA TYR A 32 21.88 5.09 17.32
C TYR A 32 22.00 3.66 16.77
N ASN A 33 23.22 3.13 16.71
CA ASN A 33 23.41 1.71 16.48
C ASN A 33 23.20 0.89 17.76
N ILE A 34 23.16 -0.45 17.63
CA ILE A 34 22.90 -1.37 18.74
C ILE A 34 23.95 -1.37 19.85
N LYS A 35 25.18 -0.85 19.59
CA LYS A 35 26.25 -0.70 20.58
C LYS A 35 26.14 0.61 21.35
N GLU A 36 25.46 1.60 20.78
CA GLU A 36 25.29 2.93 21.37
C GLU A 36 24.02 3.05 22.20
N ALA A 37 22.94 2.35 21.82
CA ALA A 37 21.69 2.37 22.56
C ALA A 37 20.83 1.14 22.28
N VAL A 38 20.00 0.76 23.23
CA VAL A 38 19.00 -0.31 23.11
C VAL A 38 17.67 0.32 22.69
N PRO A 39 17.14 0.04 21.48
CA PRO A 39 15.87 0.56 21.03
C PRO A 39 14.69 -0.21 21.62
N PHE A 40 13.61 0.49 21.93
CA PHE A 40 12.35 -0.10 22.41
C PHE A 40 11.18 0.86 22.19
N VAL A 41 9.96 0.35 22.35
CA VAL A 41 8.73 1.13 22.33
C VAL A 41 8.05 1.02 23.69
N GLU A 42 7.67 2.14 24.28
CA GLU A 42 6.77 2.19 25.43
C GLU A 42 5.36 2.48 24.93
N TRP A 43 4.40 1.64 25.28
CA TRP A 43 3.03 1.74 24.77
C TRP A 43 2.00 1.26 25.78
N GLY A 44 0.73 1.56 25.55
CA GLY A 44 -0.39 1.11 26.35
C GLY A 44 -1.68 1.84 26.04
N ALA A 45 -2.80 1.29 26.48
CA ALA A 45 -4.09 1.97 26.39
C ALA A 45 -4.09 3.23 27.27
N LYS A 46 -4.91 4.22 26.90
CA LYS A 46 -5.03 5.46 27.68
C LYS A 46 -5.53 5.17 29.09
N GLY A 47 -4.73 5.55 30.09
CA GLY A 47 -5.03 5.31 31.51
C GLY A 47 -4.77 3.87 32.00
N GLY A 48 -4.30 2.99 31.13
CA GLY A 48 -3.92 1.62 31.44
C GLY A 48 -2.42 1.44 31.76
N PRO A 49 -1.98 0.20 32.01
CA PRO A 49 -0.58 -0.11 32.22
C PRO A 49 0.27 0.20 30.99
N ARG A 50 1.55 0.49 31.23
CA ARG A 50 2.53 0.70 30.17
C ARG A 50 3.35 -0.55 29.97
N PHE A 51 3.53 -0.92 28.71
CA PHE A 51 4.33 -2.04 28.26
C PHE A 51 5.60 -1.54 27.57
N LEU A 52 6.64 -2.35 27.60
CA LEU A 52 7.88 -2.11 26.88
C LEU A 52 8.10 -3.25 25.91
N SER A 53 8.10 -2.95 24.62
CA SER A 53 8.41 -3.91 23.57
C SER A 53 9.80 -3.65 23.02
N PRO A 54 10.68 -4.68 22.95
CA PRO A 54 12.00 -4.52 22.37
C PRO A 54 11.90 -4.27 20.87
N ALA A 55 12.97 -3.71 20.29
CA ALA A 55 13.05 -3.52 18.85
C ALA A 55 14.30 -4.18 18.28
N GLY A 56 14.15 -4.75 17.08
CA GLY A 56 15.26 -5.12 16.21
C GLY A 56 15.82 -3.90 15.48
N THR A 57 17.06 -4.00 15.02
CA THR A 57 17.74 -2.91 14.29
C THR A 57 18.28 -3.44 12.96
N LEU A 58 17.96 -2.73 11.89
CA LEU A 58 18.49 -2.97 10.55
C LEU A 58 19.22 -1.73 10.06
N SER A 59 20.13 -1.93 9.14
CA SER A 59 20.75 -0.90 8.33
C SER A 59 21.27 -1.57 7.06
N PHE A 60 21.63 -0.78 6.09
CA PHE A 60 22.31 -1.25 4.89
C PHE A 60 23.50 -0.35 4.58
N ASN A 61 24.41 -0.82 3.76
CA ASN A 61 25.61 -0.09 3.38
C ASN A 61 25.65 0.15 1.87
N ARG A 62 26.59 0.98 1.42
CA ARG A 62 26.77 1.33 0.01
C ARG A 62 26.87 0.10 -0.90
N ASN A 63 27.47 -1.00 -0.43
CA ASN A 63 27.64 -2.22 -1.22
C ASN A 63 26.34 -3.03 -1.34
N SER A 64 25.33 -2.70 -0.55
CA SER A 64 23.99 -3.29 -0.69
C SER A 64 23.23 -2.73 -1.90
N MET A 65 23.65 -1.58 -2.43
CA MET A 65 23.07 -0.97 -3.63
C MET A 65 23.58 -1.67 -4.89
N CYS A 66 22.74 -1.75 -5.91
CA CYS A 66 23.03 -2.46 -7.16
C CYS A 66 23.81 -1.61 -8.16
N GLY A 67 23.58 -0.31 -8.19
CA GLY A 67 24.18 0.56 -9.18
C GLY A 67 24.20 2.05 -8.83
N ALA A 68 24.57 2.85 -9.80
CA ALA A 68 24.52 4.31 -9.72
C ALA A 68 23.09 4.79 -10.04
N PRO A 69 22.65 5.94 -9.43
CA PRO A 69 23.40 6.79 -8.50
C PRO A 69 23.43 6.28 -7.05
N ALA A 70 22.59 5.32 -6.63
CA ALA A 70 22.47 4.86 -5.24
C ALA A 70 23.82 4.44 -4.63
N ARG A 71 24.65 3.77 -5.44
CA ARG A 71 25.98 3.30 -5.02
C ARG A 71 27.07 4.37 -5.09
N THR A 72 26.79 5.53 -5.69
CA THR A 72 27.77 6.58 -5.96
C THR A 72 27.36 7.91 -5.35
N VAL A 73 26.94 8.87 -6.18
CA VAL A 73 26.62 10.25 -5.79
C VAL A 73 25.35 10.36 -4.96
N GLY A 74 24.40 9.44 -5.14
CA GLY A 74 23.16 9.40 -4.38
C GLY A 74 23.30 8.71 -3.01
N TRP A 75 24.44 8.09 -2.74
CA TRP A 75 24.65 7.38 -1.50
C TRP A 75 24.66 8.32 -0.29
N ARG A 76 23.82 7.97 0.69
CA ARG A 76 23.87 8.49 2.04
C ARG A 76 23.64 7.34 3.02
N HIS A 77 24.29 7.37 4.17
CA HIS A 77 24.03 6.39 5.22
C HIS A 77 22.58 6.55 5.73
N PRO A 78 21.75 5.49 5.73
CA PRO A 78 20.31 5.60 6.03
C PRO A 78 20.01 5.85 7.51
N GLY A 79 21.00 5.83 8.38
CA GLY A 79 20.81 5.72 9.82
C GLY A 79 20.56 4.26 10.23
N TYR A 80 19.88 4.08 11.33
CA TYR A 80 19.49 2.78 11.85
C TYR A 80 17.97 2.71 11.92
N ILE A 81 17.44 1.67 11.31
CA ILE A 81 15.99 1.44 11.20
C ILE A 81 15.63 0.39 12.26
N HIS A 82 14.74 0.76 13.16
CA HIS A 82 14.31 -0.07 14.27
C HIS A 82 12.88 -0.52 14.05
N THR A 83 12.58 -1.77 14.39
CA THR A 83 11.22 -2.32 14.27
C THR A 83 10.85 -3.04 15.55
N SER A 84 9.70 -2.69 16.12
CA SER A 84 9.11 -3.30 17.30
C SER A 84 7.72 -3.84 17.00
N PHE A 85 7.34 -4.93 17.65
CA PHE A 85 6.08 -5.63 17.49
C PHE A 85 5.26 -5.48 18.77
N LEU A 86 4.08 -4.87 18.65
CA LEU A 86 3.11 -4.72 19.72
C LEU A 86 2.05 -5.80 19.53
N LYS A 87 1.91 -6.70 20.49
CA LYS A 87 1.06 -7.89 20.40
C LYS A 87 -0.08 -7.85 21.41
N ASP A 88 -1.04 -8.73 21.23
CA ASP A 88 -2.19 -8.89 22.11
C ASP A 88 -3.01 -7.59 22.23
N LEU A 89 -3.17 -6.90 21.11
CA LEU A 89 -3.96 -5.68 21.03
C LEU A 89 -5.45 -5.99 21.04
N TRP A 90 -6.21 -5.25 21.85
CA TRP A 90 -7.67 -5.32 21.83
C TRP A 90 -8.23 -4.64 20.56
N PRO A 91 -9.20 -5.25 19.88
CA PRO A 91 -9.74 -4.71 18.64
C PRO A 91 -10.34 -3.31 18.84
N ASP A 92 -10.18 -2.45 17.84
CA ASP A 92 -10.65 -1.06 17.79
C ASP A 92 -10.20 -0.16 18.98
N SER A 93 -9.30 -0.64 19.81
CA SER A 93 -8.83 0.06 21.01
C SER A 93 -7.77 1.10 20.68
N LYS A 94 -7.82 2.24 21.38
CA LYS A 94 -6.84 3.32 21.20
C LYS A 94 -5.66 3.14 22.13
N TYR A 95 -4.48 3.16 21.55
CA TYR A 95 -3.19 3.09 22.24
C TYR A 95 -2.38 4.35 22.03
N THR A 96 -1.54 4.66 23.02
CA THR A 96 -0.49 5.67 22.88
C THR A 96 0.86 4.99 22.93
N TYR A 97 1.84 5.52 22.20
CA TYR A 97 3.20 5.00 22.21
C TYR A 97 4.24 6.10 22.09
N ARG A 98 5.47 5.81 22.50
CA ARG A 98 6.66 6.61 22.23
C ARG A 98 7.85 5.72 21.97
N LEU A 99 8.75 6.19 21.16
CA LEU A 99 9.98 5.50 20.80
C LEU A 99 11.06 5.82 21.83
N GLY A 100 11.78 4.81 22.30
CA GLY A 100 12.80 4.95 23.32
C GLY A 100 14.14 4.36 22.88
N HIS A 101 15.22 4.99 23.31
CA HIS A 101 16.58 4.47 23.24
C HIS A 101 17.22 4.57 24.61
N ARG A 102 17.65 3.43 25.19
CA ARG A 102 18.38 3.40 26.46
C ARG A 102 19.88 3.35 26.18
N LEU A 103 20.57 4.41 26.58
CA LEU A 103 22.03 4.54 26.48
C LEU A 103 22.74 3.65 27.50
N PRO A 104 24.04 3.34 27.32
CA PRO A 104 24.82 2.52 28.28
C PRO A 104 24.89 3.09 29.67
N ASN A 105 24.84 4.42 29.82
CA ASN A 105 24.82 5.11 31.13
C ASN A 105 23.44 5.11 31.82
N GLY A 106 22.43 4.42 31.24
CA GLY A 106 21.06 4.36 31.74
C GLY A 106 20.14 5.50 31.29
N THR A 107 20.66 6.55 30.68
CA THR A 107 19.83 7.66 30.12
C THR A 107 18.92 7.15 29.06
N GLN A 108 17.68 7.65 29.01
CA GLN A 108 16.69 7.32 28.01
C GLN A 108 16.45 8.53 27.10
N VAL A 109 16.51 8.30 25.78
CA VAL A 109 16.17 9.28 24.74
C VAL A 109 14.82 8.92 24.19
N TRP A 110 13.88 9.88 24.17
CA TRP A 110 12.50 9.66 23.80
C TRP A 110 12.10 10.49 22.59
N SER A 111 11.15 9.95 21.80
CA SER A 111 10.35 10.72 20.86
C SER A 111 9.23 11.48 21.58
N LYS A 112 8.47 12.27 20.82
CA LYS A 112 7.12 12.71 21.25
C LYS A 112 6.20 11.49 21.41
N ILE A 113 5.04 11.69 22.03
CA ILE A 113 4.00 10.66 22.17
C ILE A 113 3.13 10.67 20.93
N TYR A 114 2.85 9.49 20.40
CA TYR A 114 1.96 9.22 19.29
C TYR A 114 0.78 8.37 19.73
N SER A 115 -0.20 8.19 18.87
CA SER A 115 -1.34 7.31 19.12
C SER A 115 -1.81 6.60 17.87
N PHE A 116 -2.37 5.41 18.04
CA PHE A 116 -3.02 4.65 16.97
C PHE A 116 -4.27 3.93 17.49
N LYS A 117 -5.10 3.47 16.58
CA LYS A 117 -6.20 2.55 16.85
C LYS A 117 -5.80 1.15 16.37
N ALA A 118 -5.97 0.14 17.22
CA ALA A 118 -5.74 -1.26 16.84
C ALA A 118 -6.74 -1.70 15.78
N SER A 119 -6.37 -2.70 15.00
CA SER A 119 -7.22 -3.26 13.96
C SER A 119 -8.51 -3.82 14.54
N PRO A 120 -9.63 -3.81 13.79
CA PRO A 120 -10.84 -4.48 14.21
C PRO A 120 -10.62 -5.99 14.24
N TYR A 121 -11.45 -6.68 15.01
CA TYR A 121 -11.47 -8.14 15.00
C TYR A 121 -11.82 -8.67 13.59
N PRO A 122 -11.25 -9.80 13.14
CA PRO A 122 -11.54 -10.38 11.83
C PRO A 122 -13.05 -10.63 11.63
N GLY A 123 -13.62 -9.98 10.63
CA GLY A 123 -15.06 -10.02 10.35
C GLY A 123 -15.93 -9.14 11.25
N GLN A 124 -15.32 -8.28 12.06
CA GLN A 124 -16.08 -7.34 12.88
C GLN A 124 -16.94 -6.43 12.01
N ASP A 125 -18.24 -6.44 12.28
CA ASP A 125 -19.23 -5.61 11.60
C ASP A 125 -19.17 -4.17 12.17
N SER A 126 -18.22 -3.40 11.65
CA SER A 126 -17.98 -2.01 12.03
C SER A 126 -17.54 -1.21 10.81
N LEU A 127 -17.73 0.11 10.87
CA LEU A 127 -17.28 1.00 9.80
C LEU A 127 -15.76 0.91 9.64
N GLN A 128 -15.31 0.60 8.43
CA GLN A 128 -13.89 0.51 8.09
C GLN A 128 -13.57 1.30 6.83
N GLN A 129 -12.53 2.13 6.89
CA GLN A 129 -12.19 3.10 5.85
C GLN A 129 -10.74 2.97 5.44
N ILE A 130 -10.51 2.59 4.18
CA ILE A 130 -9.20 2.29 3.62
C ILE A 130 -8.91 3.28 2.49
N VAL A 131 -7.71 3.87 2.48
CA VAL A 131 -7.23 4.73 1.40
C VAL A 131 -6.22 3.95 0.55
N ILE A 132 -6.36 4.03 -0.78
CA ILE A 132 -5.53 3.32 -1.75
C ILE A 132 -5.07 4.29 -2.83
N PHE A 133 -3.77 4.30 -3.12
CA PHE A 133 -3.17 5.07 -4.21
C PHE A 133 -1.78 4.53 -4.56
N GLY A 134 -1.26 4.87 -5.73
CA GLY A 134 0.12 4.66 -6.16
C GLY A 134 0.79 5.97 -6.58
N ASP A 135 2.12 5.90 -6.79
CA ASP A 135 2.86 6.92 -7.52
C ASP A 135 2.79 8.32 -6.87
N MET A 136 2.95 8.38 -5.54
CA MET A 136 2.79 9.64 -4.83
C MET A 136 4.07 10.49 -4.85
N GLY A 137 5.21 9.88 -4.55
CA GLY A 137 6.46 10.64 -4.41
C GLY A 137 6.45 11.63 -3.24
N LYS A 138 7.27 12.67 -3.35
CA LYS A 138 7.47 13.70 -2.34
C LYS A 138 7.67 15.07 -2.97
N ALA A 139 7.44 16.13 -2.19
CA ALA A 139 7.75 17.50 -2.54
C ALA A 139 8.03 18.35 -1.30
N GLU A 140 8.72 19.48 -1.47
CA GLU A 140 8.87 20.49 -0.43
C GLU A 140 7.83 21.58 -0.58
N ALA A 141 7.31 22.06 0.56
CA ALA A 141 6.25 23.08 0.58
C ALA A 141 6.68 24.42 -0.03
N ASP A 142 7.97 24.73 -0.04
CA ASP A 142 8.54 25.94 -0.62
C ASP A 142 9.01 25.74 -2.08
N GLY A 143 8.76 24.58 -2.67
CA GLY A 143 9.17 24.23 -4.03
C GLY A 143 10.67 24.07 -4.20
N SER A 144 11.42 23.96 -3.11
CA SER A 144 12.86 23.75 -3.16
C SER A 144 13.21 22.28 -3.25
N ASN A 145 14.49 22.02 -3.60
CA ASN A 145 15.14 20.71 -3.44
C ASN A 145 14.53 19.57 -4.27
N GLU A 146 13.93 19.90 -5.36
CA GLU A 146 13.42 18.89 -6.29
C GLU A 146 14.54 18.51 -7.24
N PHE A 147 15.50 17.81 -6.70
CA PHE A 147 16.76 17.50 -7.38
C PHE A 147 16.56 16.57 -8.59
N ASN A 148 15.58 15.69 -8.47
CA ASN A 148 15.20 14.73 -9.50
C ASN A 148 13.69 14.53 -9.36
N ASP A 149 12.97 14.23 -10.35
CA ASP A 149 11.55 13.88 -10.32
C ASP A 149 10.69 14.64 -9.29
N PHE A 150 10.38 15.89 -9.63
CA PHE A 150 9.44 16.69 -8.86
C PHE A 150 8.01 16.12 -8.92
N GLN A 151 7.41 15.86 -7.75
CA GLN A 151 6.06 15.32 -7.65
C GLN A 151 5.11 16.38 -7.07
N PRO A 152 4.58 17.28 -7.89
CA PRO A 152 3.83 18.46 -7.42
C PRO A 152 2.52 18.10 -6.72
N GLY A 153 1.91 16.98 -7.07
CA GLY A 153 0.66 16.51 -6.48
C GLY A 153 0.80 15.88 -5.10
N SER A 154 2.02 15.45 -4.72
CA SER A 154 2.24 14.66 -3.52
C SER A 154 1.82 15.38 -2.23
N LEU A 155 2.10 16.69 -2.13
CA LEU A 155 1.68 17.48 -0.96
C LEU A 155 0.16 17.65 -0.89
N ASN A 156 -0.52 17.83 -2.04
CA ASN A 156 -1.97 17.93 -2.08
C ASN A 156 -2.60 16.62 -1.57
N THR A 157 -2.15 15.48 -2.08
CA THR A 157 -2.60 14.16 -1.63
C THR A 157 -2.33 13.94 -0.15
N THR A 158 -1.09 14.18 0.30
CA THR A 158 -0.71 14.06 1.71
C THR A 158 -1.59 14.94 2.60
N ASN A 159 -1.80 16.21 2.22
CA ASN A 159 -2.62 17.15 2.99
C ASN A 159 -4.09 16.74 3.05
N GLN A 160 -4.67 16.21 1.97
CA GLN A 160 -6.05 15.74 1.97
C GLN A 160 -6.23 14.50 2.87
N ILE A 161 -5.29 13.56 2.83
CA ILE A 161 -5.29 12.41 3.73
C ILE A 161 -5.19 12.86 5.19
N ILE A 162 -4.30 13.82 5.51
CA ILE A 162 -4.16 14.37 6.86
C ILE A 162 -5.46 15.03 7.34
N ARG A 163 -6.14 15.80 6.48
CA ARG A 163 -7.42 16.45 6.82
C ARG A 163 -8.51 15.45 7.16
N ASP A 164 -8.54 14.30 6.47
CA ASP A 164 -9.53 13.23 6.68
C ASP A 164 -9.05 12.09 7.59
N LEU A 165 -7.88 12.23 8.21
CA LEU A 165 -7.18 11.15 8.92
C LEU A 165 -8.02 10.47 10.03
N LYS A 166 -8.93 11.22 10.66
CA LYS A 166 -9.86 10.67 11.66
C LYS A 166 -10.87 9.65 11.09
N ASN A 167 -11.06 9.68 9.77
CA ASN A 167 -11.96 8.82 9.01
C ASN A 167 -11.15 7.87 8.11
N ILE A 168 -9.93 7.53 8.48
CA ILE A 168 -9.05 6.60 7.77
C ILE A 168 -8.51 5.60 8.78
N ASP A 169 -8.64 4.32 8.48
CA ASP A 169 -8.18 3.23 9.33
C ASP A 169 -6.86 2.62 8.83
N MET A 170 -6.58 2.68 7.51
CA MET A 170 -5.38 2.16 6.88
C MET A 170 -5.10 2.87 5.56
N VAL A 171 -3.83 2.97 5.21
CA VAL A 171 -3.36 3.43 3.89
C VAL A 171 -2.63 2.29 3.19
N LEU A 172 -2.92 2.10 1.89
CA LEU A 172 -2.23 1.19 0.97
C LEU A 172 -1.62 2.01 -0.15
N HIS A 173 -0.30 2.13 -0.15
CA HIS A 173 0.49 2.82 -1.18
C HIS A 173 1.12 1.76 -2.10
N ILE A 174 0.57 1.59 -3.29
CA ILE A 174 0.81 0.44 -4.16
C ILE A 174 1.98 0.62 -5.13
N GLY A 175 3.11 1.05 -4.63
CA GLY A 175 4.36 1.20 -5.39
C GLY A 175 4.63 2.60 -5.89
N ASP A 176 5.83 2.79 -6.39
CA ASP A 176 6.43 4.08 -6.76
C ASP A 176 6.25 5.10 -5.63
N ILE A 177 6.84 4.72 -4.50
CA ILE A 177 6.57 5.33 -3.20
C ILE A 177 7.18 6.71 -3.11
N CYS A 178 8.48 6.79 -3.34
CA CYS A 178 9.31 7.95 -3.00
C CYS A 178 9.91 8.64 -4.22
N TYR A 179 10.12 7.92 -5.34
CA TYR A 179 10.90 8.39 -6.50
C TYR A 179 12.28 8.93 -6.07
N ALA A 180 12.92 8.24 -5.13
CA ALA A 180 14.27 8.60 -4.71
C ALA A 180 15.30 8.34 -5.82
N ASN A 181 15.02 7.35 -6.69
CA ASN A 181 15.81 7.02 -7.88
C ASN A 181 17.32 6.97 -7.60
N GLY A 182 17.67 6.39 -6.44
CA GLY A 182 19.03 6.24 -5.98
C GLY A 182 19.59 7.39 -5.14
N TYR A 183 18.84 8.47 -4.90
CA TYR A 183 19.25 9.55 -4.00
C TYR A 183 18.68 9.31 -2.60
N LEU A 184 19.40 8.56 -1.78
CA LEU A 184 18.90 7.99 -0.53
C LEU A 184 18.42 9.01 0.51
N SER A 185 18.86 10.28 0.44
CA SER A 185 18.35 11.34 1.31
C SER A 185 16.86 11.63 1.09
N GLN A 186 16.34 11.30 -0.08
CA GLN A 186 14.94 11.56 -0.42
C GLN A 186 13.98 10.65 0.35
N TRP A 187 14.44 9.48 0.79
CA TRP A 187 13.66 8.62 1.71
C TRP A 187 13.37 9.29 3.06
N ASP A 188 14.29 10.14 3.55
CA ASP A 188 14.02 10.89 4.78
C ASP A 188 12.99 11.99 4.55
N GLN A 189 13.06 12.68 3.41
CA GLN A 189 12.09 13.67 3.01
C GLN A 189 10.69 13.05 2.92
N PHE A 190 10.57 11.92 2.23
CA PHE A 190 9.32 11.18 2.13
C PHE A 190 8.77 10.73 3.48
N THR A 191 9.61 10.09 4.31
CA THR A 191 9.18 9.61 5.63
C THR A 191 8.80 10.75 6.57
N SER A 192 9.44 11.92 6.43
CA SER A 192 9.04 13.15 7.13
C SER A 192 7.68 13.66 6.67
N GLN A 193 7.45 13.67 5.34
CA GLN A 193 6.19 14.13 4.76
C GLN A 193 5.01 13.29 5.23
N ILE A 194 5.15 11.97 5.25
CA ILE A 194 4.06 11.07 5.64
C ILE A 194 3.95 10.80 7.14
N GLU A 195 4.88 11.32 7.98
CA GLU A 195 4.88 11.05 9.43
C GLU A 195 3.52 11.26 10.09
N PRO A 196 2.75 12.34 9.81
CA PRO A 196 1.45 12.53 10.44
C PRO A 196 0.46 11.39 10.17
N ILE A 197 0.53 10.80 8.99
CA ILE A 197 -0.32 9.68 8.57
C ILE A 197 0.24 8.36 9.13
N ALA A 198 1.48 8.05 8.77
CA ALA A 198 2.11 6.76 9.07
C ALA A 198 2.37 6.52 10.57
N SER A 199 2.39 7.57 11.38
CA SER A 199 2.46 7.45 12.85
C SER A 199 1.10 7.20 13.52
N THR A 200 0.01 7.29 12.76
CA THR A 200 -1.38 7.27 13.29
C THR A 200 -2.17 6.06 12.81
N VAL A 201 -2.01 5.67 11.56
CA VAL A 201 -2.66 4.51 10.94
C VAL A 201 -1.64 3.60 10.26
N PRO A 202 -1.89 2.29 10.12
CA PRO A 202 -1.05 1.41 9.33
C PRO A 202 -0.85 1.97 7.91
N TYR A 203 0.41 2.11 7.51
CA TYR A 203 0.83 2.54 6.19
C TYR A 203 1.50 1.37 5.49
N MET A 204 0.72 0.64 4.71
CA MET A 204 1.15 -0.55 3.99
C MET A 204 1.65 -0.17 2.60
N ILE A 205 2.68 -0.86 2.12
CA ILE A 205 3.29 -0.55 0.83
C ILE A 205 3.29 -1.74 -0.12
N GLY A 206 3.12 -1.48 -1.41
CA GLY A 206 3.58 -2.33 -2.50
C GLY A 206 4.93 -1.87 -3.02
N SER A 207 5.53 -2.64 -3.92
CA SER A 207 6.75 -2.24 -4.65
C SER A 207 6.40 -1.88 -6.08
N GLY A 208 6.96 -0.79 -6.58
CA GLY A 208 6.95 -0.40 -7.98
C GLY A 208 8.33 -0.52 -8.62
N ASN A 209 8.41 -0.10 -9.89
CA ASN A 209 9.66 -0.11 -10.64
C ASN A 209 10.69 0.87 -10.05
N HIS A 210 10.27 2.01 -9.54
CA HIS A 210 11.18 2.98 -8.90
C HIS A 210 11.75 2.50 -7.57
N GLU A 211 11.21 1.50 -6.94
CA GLU A 211 11.84 0.82 -5.80
C GLU A 211 12.76 -0.31 -6.25
N ARG A 212 12.31 -1.14 -7.19
CA ARG A 212 12.87 -2.48 -7.37
C ARG A 212 13.56 -2.73 -8.69
N ASP A 213 13.14 -2.12 -9.80
CA ASP A 213 13.60 -2.51 -11.13
C ASP A 213 15.06 -2.13 -11.36
N TRP A 214 15.89 -3.16 -11.62
CA TRP A 214 17.32 -3.03 -11.91
C TRP A 214 17.84 -4.27 -12.62
N PRO A 215 18.66 -4.11 -13.69
CA PRO A 215 19.18 -5.24 -14.46
C PRO A 215 20.02 -6.21 -13.61
N GLY A 216 19.83 -7.51 -13.81
CA GLY A 216 20.62 -8.56 -13.16
C GLY A 216 20.29 -8.80 -11.69
N THR A 217 19.15 -8.30 -11.20
CA THR A 217 18.70 -8.47 -9.80
C THR A 217 17.49 -9.38 -9.65
N GLY A 218 17.10 -10.09 -10.69
CA GLY A 218 15.87 -10.87 -10.75
C GLY A 218 14.61 -10.04 -11.04
N SER A 219 14.78 -8.76 -11.36
CA SER A 219 13.71 -7.91 -11.86
C SER A 219 13.20 -8.46 -13.20
N PHE A 220 11.88 -8.47 -13.36
CA PHE A 220 11.22 -9.02 -14.53
C PHE A 220 11.47 -8.19 -15.80
N TYR A 221 11.49 -6.87 -15.68
CA TYR A 221 11.66 -5.95 -16.81
C TYR A 221 13.13 -5.57 -17.03
N GLY A 222 13.89 -5.33 -15.96
CA GLY A 222 15.32 -5.07 -16.04
C GLY A 222 15.67 -3.65 -16.51
N ASN A 223 14.81 -2.66 -16.25
CA ASN A 223 15.08 -1.25 -16.48
C ASN A 223 15.97 -0.67 -15.36
N LEU A 224 16.32 0.62 -15.46
CA LEU A 224 17.18 1.32 -14.49
C LEU A 224 16.40 2.19 -13.51
N ASP A 225 15.10 1.99 -13.40
CA ASP A 225 14.16 2.91 -12.77
C ASP A 225 14.44 3.15 -11.29
N SER A 226 14.91 2.13 -10.57
CA SER A 226 15.22 2.28 -9.15
C SER A 226 16.52 3.06 -8.87
N GLY A 227 17.23 3.53 -9.91
CA GLY A 227 18.49 4.24 -9.71
C GLY A 227 19.54 3.42 -8.94
N GLY A 228 19.45 2.09 -9.00
CA GLY A 228 20.36 1.17 -8.32
C GLY A 228 19.97 0.84 -6.87
N GLU A 229 18.81 1.22 -6.41
CA GLU A 229 18.29 0.87 -5.07
C GLU A 229 17.90 -0.60 -4.95
N CYS A 230 17.37 -1.18 -6.03
CA CYS A 230 16.93 -2.59 -6.17
C CYS A 230 16.16 -3.13 -4.95
N GLY A 231 15.24 -2.35 -4.41
CA GLY A 231 14.33 -2.70 -3.31
C GLY A 231 14.92 -2.52 -1.90
N VAL A 232 16.23 -2.34 -1.75
CA VAL A 232 16.89 -2.34 -0.43
C VAL A 232 16.39 -1.23 0.51
N PRO A 233 16.26 0.04 0.08
CA PRO A 233 15.68 1.06 0.94
C PRO A 233 14.22 0.74 1.34
N ALA A 234 13.36 0.45 0.37
CA ALA A 234 11.95 0.21 0.62
C ALA A 234 11.71 -0.94 1.62
N GLN A 235 12.36 -2.10 1.42
CA GLN A 235 12.24 -3.24 2.33
C GLN A 235 12.80 -3.00 3.73
N THR A 236 13.72 -2.03 3.87
CA THR A 236 14.36 -1.73 5.15
C THR A 236 13.58 -0.65 5.90
N VAL A 237 13.17 0.41 5.20
CA VAL A 237 12.46 1.57 5.78
C VAL A 237 11.04 1.21 6.20
N PHE A 238 10.35 0.35 5.44
CA PHE A 238 9.00 -0.08 5.75
C PHE A 238 8.95 -1.56 6.15
N TYR A 239 8.07 -1.87 7.10
CA TYR A 239 7.71 -3.25 7.42
C TYR A 239 6.53 -3.70 6.55
N THR A 240 6.62 -4.92 6.04
CA THR A 240 5.49 -5.65 5.46
C THR A 240 5.41 -7.03 6.10
N PRO A 241 4.21 -7.63 6.27
CA PRO A 241 4.05 -8.95 6.88
C PRO A 241 4.42 -10.10 5.95
N ALA A 242 5.15 -9.83 4.87
CA ALA A 242 5.65 -10.83 3.94
C ALA A 242 6.52 -11.89 4.65
N GLU A 243 6.48 -13.12 4.19
CA GLU A 243 7.41 -14.17 4.66
C GLU A 243 8.86 -13.81 4.31
N ASN A 244 9.08 -13.37 3.08
CA ASN A 244 10.34 -12.80 2.63
C ASN A 244 10.09 -11.34 2.21
N ARG A 245 10.51 -10.38 3.01
CA ARG A 245 10.28 -8.94 2.78
C ARG A 245 10.94 -8.43 1.50
N ALA A 246 12.02 -9.04 1.05
CA ALA A 246 12.69 -8.68 -0.19
C ALA A 246 11.84 -8.96 -1.44
N LYS A 247 10.84 -9.82 -1.32
CA LYS A 247 9.94 -10.17 -2.43
C LYS A 247 8.73 -9.25 -2.55
N PHE A 248 8.40 -8.51 -1.52
CA PHE A 248 7.31 -7.52 -1.45
C PHE A 248 5.89 -8.05 -1.69
N TRP A 249 5.66 -9.31 -2.00
CA TRP A 249 4.30 -9.84 -2.05
C TRP A 249 3.87 -10.38 -0.70
N TYR A 250 2.65 -10.08 -0.33
CA TYR A 250 2.08 -10.53 0.95
C TYR A 250 0.56 -10.43 0.96
N ALA A 251 -0.05 -11.18 1.89
CA ALA A 251 -1.46 -11.06 2.25
C ALA A 251 -1.59 -10.30 3.58
N THR A 252 -2.63 -9.50 3.71
CA THR A 252 -3.00 -8.88 4.99
C THR A 252 -4.51 -8.78 5.12
N ASP A 253 -5.01 -9.08 6.33
CA ASP A 253 -6.41 -8.92 6.68
C ASP A 253 -6.59 -7.68 7.54
N TYR A 254 -7.65 -6.93 7.27
CA TYR A 254 -8.06 -5.83 8.11
C TYR A 254 -9.59 -5.89 8.30
N GLY A 255 -10.02 -6.36 9.46
CA GLY A 255 -11.45 -6.53 9.74
C GLY A 255 -12.19 -7.33 8.68
N MET A 256 -12.99 -6.66 7.85
CA MET A 256 -13.78 -7.26 6.77
C MET A 256 -13.03 -7.34 5.43
N PHE A 257 -11.79 -6.89 5.35
CA PHE A 257 -11.01 -6.90 4.11
C PHE A 257 -9.93 -7.98 4.12
N ARG A 258 -9.75 -8.65 2.98
CA ARG A 258 -8.54 -9.36 2.58
C ARG A 258 -7.87 -8.58 1.47
N PHE A 259 -6.61 -8.25 1.67
CA PHE A 259 -5.74 -7.64 0.64
C PHE A 259 -4.70 -8.65 0.18
N CYS A 260 -4.60 -8.86 -1.13
CA CYS A 260 -3.57 -9.63 -1.78
C CYS A 260 -2.67 -8.68 -2.58
N ILE A 261 -1.47 -8.44 -2.09
CA ILE A 261 -0.49 -7.52 -2.68
C ILE A 261 0.52 -8.33 -3.48
N ALA A 262 0.61 -8.07 -4.78
CA ALA A 262 1.60 -8.63 -5.69
C ALA A 262 2.74 -7.64 -5.94
N ASN A 263 3.92 -8.17 -6.28
CA ASN A 263 5.08 -7.41 -6.73
C ASN A 263 5.24 -7.60 -8.24
N THR A 264 4.88 -6.59 -9.01
CA THR A 264 4.95 -6.64 -10.48
C THR A 264 6.35 -6.65 -11.04
N GLU A 265 7.35 -6.27 -10.24
CA GLU A 265 8.74 -6.24 -10.65
C GLU A 265 9.42 -7.62 -10.57
N GLU A 266 8.74 -8.64 -10.07
CA GLU A 266 9.16 -10.05 -10.12
C GLU A 266 8.12 -10.90 -10.85
N ASP A 267 8.54 -12.02 -11.43
CA ASP A 267 7.69 -12.84 -12.30
C ASP A 267 6.45 -13.41 -11.57
N TRP A 268 5.28 -13.00 -12.05
CA TRP A 268 3.94 -13.35 -11.56
C TRP A 268 3.19 -14.34 -12.46
N ARG A 269 3.81 -14.85 -13.54
CA ARG A 269 3.16 -15.75 -14.51
C ARG A 269 2.93 -17.15 -13.94
N PRO A 270 2.02 -17.94 -14.55
CA PRO A 270 1.75 -19.30 -14.13
C PRO A 270 3.04 -20.16 -14.01
N GLY A 271 3.13 -20.90 -12.91
CA GLY A 271 4.29 -21.76 -12.61
C GLY A 271 5.33 -21.13 -11.67
N THR A 272 5.30 -19.81 -11.48
CA THR A 272 6.23 -19.09 -10.59
C THR A 272 5.84 -19.21 -9.11
N GLU A 273 6.75 -18.84 -8.23
CA GLU A 273 6.48 -18.79 -6.78
C GLU A 273 5.43 -17.74 -6.46
N GLN A 274 5.51 -16.57 -7.11
CA GLN A 274 4.56 -15.49 -6.88
C GLN A 274 3.13 -15.85 -7.36
N TYR A 275 3.00 -16.52 -8.50
CA TYR A 275 1.70 -16.99 -8.96
C TYR A 275 1.04 -17.94 -7.94
N LYS A 276 1.81 -18.86 -7.37
CA LYS A 276 1.32 -19.76 -6.30
C LYS A 276 0.90 -18.97 -5.06
N PHE A 277 1.66 -17.94 -4.70
CA PHE A 277 1.29 -17.04 -3.61
C PHE A 277 -0.03 -16.32 -3.92
N ILE A 278 -0.18 -15.74 -5.12
CA ILE A 278 -1.42 -15.05 -5.54
C ILE A 278 -2.61 -16.00 -5.42
N GLU A 279 -2.51 -17.20 -6.01
CA GLU A 279 -3.59 -18.18 -5.93
C GLU A 279 -3.89 -18.57 -4.48
N GLN A 280 -2.87 -18.79 -3.65
CA GLN A 280 -3.05 -19.10 -2.23
C GLN A 280 -3.70 -17.95 -1.47
N CYS A 281 -3.28 -16.71 -1.70
CA CYS A 281 -3.88 -15.55 -1.05
C CYS A 281 -5.37 -15.44 -1.37
N LEU A 282 -5.75 -15.59 -2.64
CA LEU A 282 -7.13 -15.51 -3.09
C LEU A 282 -7.98 -16.69 -2.61
N SER A 283 -7.41 -17.92 -2.61
CA SER A 283 -8.15 -19.14 -2.26
C SER A 283 -8.32 -19.34 -0.76
N SER A 284 -7.42 -18.80 0.07
CA SER A 284 -7.42 -18.99 1.52
C SER A 284 -8.28 -17.98 2.29
N VAL A 285 -8.90 -17.03 1.59
CA VAL A 285 -9.76 -16.02 2.24
C VAL A 285 -10.98 -16.67 2.91
N ASP A 286 -11.21 -16.33 4.16
CA ASP A 286 -12.46 -16.67 4.86
C ASP A 286 -13.51 -15.59 4.55
N ARG A 287 -14.33 -15.83 3.52
CA ARG A 287 -15.33 -14.85 3.04
C ARG A 287 -16.45 -14.57 4.07
N GLN A 288 -16.55 -15.35 5.13
CA GLN A 288 -17.43 -15.03 6.25
C GLN A 288 -16.85 -13.95 7.16
N LYS A 289 -15.52 -13.85 7.21
CA LYS A 289 -14.80 -12.82 7.96
C LYS A 289 -14.36 -11.68 7.07
N GLN A 290 -13.80 -11.97 5.90
CA GLN A 290 -13.34 -11.00 4.91
C GLN A 290 -14.23 -11.04 3.66
N PRO A 291 -15.43 -10.44 3.71
CA PRO A 291 -16.34 -10.38 2.57
C PRO A 291 -15.77 -9.56 1.39
N TRP A 292 -14.82 -8.65 1.65
CA TRP A 292 -14.24 -7.78 0.65
C TRP A 292 -12.84 -8.25 0.29
N LEU A 293 -12.69 -8.85 -0.90
CA LEU A 293 -11.43 -9.37 -1.43
C LEU A 293 -10.86 -8.42 -2.45
N ILE A 294 -9.69 -7.85 -2.13
CA ILE A 294 -9.04 -6.81 -2.91
C ILE A 294 -7.68 -7.32 -3.40
N PHE A 295 -7.42 -7.21 -4.69
CA PHE A 295 -6.12 -7.46 -5.29
C PHE A 295 -5.41 -6.13 -5.57
N LEU A 296 -4.10 -6.07 -5.31
CA LEU A 296 -3.30 -4.87 -5.48
C LEU A 296 -1.97 -5.22 -6.14
N ALA A 297 -1.59 -4.43 -7.14
CA ALA A 297 -0.32 -4.55 -7.84
C ALA A 297 0.13 -3.16 -8.31
N HIS A 298 1.42 -2.96 -8.56
CA HIS A 298 1.88 -1.67 -9.05
C HIS A 298 1.60 -1.52 -10.54
N ARG A 299 2.27 -2.30 -11.41
CA ARG A 299 1.97 -2.25 -12.85
C ARG A 299 0.59 -2.82 -13.14
N VAL A 300 -0.04 -2.32 -14.19
CA VAL A 300 -1.39 -2.75 -14.56
C VAL A 300 -1.36 -4.16 -15.13
N LEU A 301 -1.76 -5.13 -14.32
CA LEU A 301 -1.90 -6.53 -14.75
C LEU A 301 -3.31 -6.84 -15.29
N GLY A 302 -4.25 -5.91 -15.16
CA GLY A 302 -5.64 -6.04 -15.57
C GLY A 302 -5.96 -5.21 -16.80
N TYR A 303 -6.58 -4.07 -16.61
CA TYR A 303 -7.13 -3.25 -17.67
C TYR A 303 -6.74 -1.79 -17.53
N SER A 304 -6.17 -1.22 -18.59
CA SER A 304 -5.99 0.22 -18.78
C SER A 304 -6.13 0.59 -20.23
N SER A 305 -6.75 1.72 -20.51
CA SER A 305 -6.83 2.31 -21.85
C SER A 305 -5.75 3.37 -22.09
N CYS A 306 -4.71 3.41 -21.27
CA CYS A 306 -3.57 4.28 -21.49
C CYS A 306 -2.85 3.91 -22.79
N THR A 307 -2.48 4.92 -23.58
CA THR A 307 -1.77 4.72 -24.86
C THR A 307 -0.40 4.07 -24.71
N TYR A 308 0.21 4.17 -23.53
CA TYR A 308 1.42 3.44 -23.19
C TYR A 308 1.23 1.92 -23.39
N TYR A 309 0.10 1.37 -22.90
CA TYR A 309 -0.20 -0.06 -23.06
C TYR A 309 -0.70 -0.43 -24.45
N GLU A 310 -1.17 0.53 -25.25
CA GLU A 310 -1.58 0.30 -26.65
C GLU A 310 -0.36 0.13 -27.56
N THR A 311 0.70 0.91 -27.33
CA THR A 311 1.91 0.95 -28.16
C THR A 311 3.02 0.01 -27.71
N GLU A 312 3.21 -0.10 -26.40
CA GLU A 312 4.20 -0.99 -25.78
C GLU A 312 3.59 -2.28 -25.28
N GLY A 313 2.34 -2.34 -25.18
CA GLY A 313 1.30 -3.17 -24.61
C GLY A 313 1.45 -4.66 -24.57
N THR A 314 2.63 -5.14 -24.39
CA THR A 314 2.89 -6.54 -24.62
C THR A 314 3.20 -7.31 -23.36
N PHE A 315 3.70 -6.66 -22.30
CA PHE A 315 4.08 -7.38 -21.10
C PHE A 315 3.04 -7.27 -19.98
N GLU A 316 2.71 -6.05 -19.57
CA GLU A 316 1.91 -5.86 -18.38
C GLU A 316 0.45 -6.22 -18.65
N GLU A 317 -0.20 -5.53 -19.56
CA GLU A 317 -1.63 -5.61 -19.69
C GLU A 317 -2.13 -6.90 -20.34
N PRO A 318 -1.74 -7.30 -21.56
CA PRO A 318 -2.27 -8.53 -22.15
C PRO A 318 -1.82 -9.77 -21.40
N MET A 319 -0.54 -9.86 -21.05
CA MET A 319 0.02 -11.04 -20.39
C MET A 319 -0.48 -11.17 -18.94
N GLY A 320 -0.65 -10.03 -18.22
CA GLY A 320 -1.23 -10.01 -16.90
C GLY A 320 -2.66 -10.52 -16.90
N ARG A 321 -3.50 -10.02 -17.81
CA ARG A 321 -4.87 -10.51 -17.99
C ARG A 321 -4.92 -12.00 -18.32
N GLU A 322 -4.14 -12.44 -19.29
CA GLU A 322 -4.07 -13.85 -19.67
C GLU A 322 -3.68 -14.76 -18.50
N ALA A 323 -2.76 -14.30 -17.66
CA ALA A 323 -2.26 -15.08 -16.52
C ALA A 323 -3.21 -15.09 -15.32
N LEU A 324 -3.89 -13.98 -15.01
CA LEU A 324 -4.52 -13.76 -13.72
C LEU A 324 -6.05 -13.60 -13.76
N GLN A 325 -6.65 -13.25 -14.91
CA GLN A 325 -8.10 -12.96 -14.94
C GLN A 325 -8.98 -14.15 -14.54
N GLU A 326 -8.53 -15.37 -14.84
CA GLU A 326 -9.25 -16.58 -14.41
C GLU A 326 -9.23 -16.74 -12.89
N LEU A 327 -8.10 -16.38 -12.23
CA LEU A 327 -8.00 -16.40 -10.77
C LEU A 327 -8.93 -15.37 -10.14
N TRP A 328 -8.93 -14.14 -10.67
CA TRP A 328 -9.80 -13.08 -10.15
C TRP A 328 -11.28 -13.46 -10.29
N GLN A 329 -11.67 -14.03 -11.41
CA GLN A 329 -13.05 -14.51 -11.64
C GLN A 329 -13.38 -15.71 -10.75
N LYS A 330 -12.51 -16.71 -10.71
CA LYS A 330 -12.67 -17.95 -9.91
C LYS A 330 -12.87 -17.65 -8.43
N TYR A 331 -12.02 -16.77 -7.87
CA TYR A 331 -12.04 -16.46 -6.44
C TYR A 331 -12.88 -15.20 -6.11
N LYS A 332 -13.56 -14.63 -7.10
CA LYS A 332 -14.50 -13.50 -6.92
C LYS A 332 -13.83 -12.28 -6.30
N VAL A 333 -12.72 -11.87 -6.87
CA VAL A 333 -12.04 -10.62 -6.46
C VAL A 333 -12.96 -9.44 -6.75
N ASP A 334 -13.28 -8.67 -5.73
CA ASP A 334 -14.21 -7.56 -5.84
C ASP A 334 -13.62 -6.41 -6.65
N LEU A 335 -12.43 -5.98 -6.25
CA LEU A 335 -11.71 -4.86 -6.85
C LEU A 335 -10.25 -5.24 -7.04
N ALA A 336 -9.68 -4.82 -8.17
CA ALA A 336 -8.25 -4.93 -8.45
C ALA A 336 -7.68 -3.54 -8.72
N PHE A 337 -6.65 -3.15 -7.96
CA PHE A 337 -6.04 -1.82 -8.03
C PHE A 337 -4.65 -1.86 -8.60
N TYR A 338 -4.33 -0.83 -9.40
CA TYR A 338 -3.03 -0.64 -10.05
C TYR A 338 -2.55 0.80 -9.93
N GLY A 339 -1.23 0.98 -9.87
CA GLY A 339 -0.54 2.25 -10.02
C GLY A 339 0.12 2.36 -11.39
N HIS A 340 1.37 2.88 -11.43
CA HIS A 340 2.28 2.94 -12.58
C HIS A 340 1.83 3.89 -13.69
N VAL A 341 0.57 3.85 -14.07
CA VAL A 341 -0.04 4.80 -15.00
C VAL A 341 -0.55 5.98 -14.19
N HIS A 342 0.06 7.15 -14.40
CA HIS A 342 -0.19 8.35 -13.59
C HIS A 342 -1.51 9.03 -13.98
N ASN A 343 -2.59 8.32 -13.75
CA ASN A 343 -3.96 8.80 -13.98
C ASN A 343 -4.93 8.04 -13.07
N TYR A 344 -6.22 8.31 -13.27
CA TYR A 344 -7.29 7.51 -12.72
C TYR A 344 -8.12 6.89 -13.86
N GLU A 345 -8.37 5.59 -13.77
CA GLU A 345 -9.28 4.90 -14.67
C GLU A 345 -10.06 3.81 -13.92
N ARG A 346 -11.36 3.73 -14.16
CA ARG A 346 -12.21 2.66 -13.63
C ARG A 346 -12.94 1.94 -14.77
N THR A 347 -12.96 0.62 -14.69
CA THR A 347 -13.71 -0.22 -15.62
C THR A 347 -15.14 -0.48 -15.12
N CYS A 348 -16.01 -0.99 -16.00
CA CYS A 348 -17.15 -1.81 -15.59
C CYS A 348 -16.65 -3.10 -14.89
N PRO A 349 -17.51 -3.90 -14.22
CA PRO A 349 -17.17 -5.28 -13.90
C PRO A 349 -16.86 -6.06 -15.20
N VAL A 350 -15.59 -6.44 -15.39
CA VAL A 350 -15.08 -6.90 -16.68
C VAL A 350 -14.47 -8.31 -16.59
N TYR A 351 -14.75 -9.13 -17.61
CA TYR A 351 -14.11 -10.42 -17.82
C TYR A 351 -13.92 -10.66 -19.32
N GLN A 352 -12.74 -11.14 -19.72
CA GLN A 352 -12.38 -11.39 -21.12
C GLN A 352 -12.67 -10.18 -22.04
N SER A 353 -12.28 -8.98 -21.57
CA SER A 353 -12.46 -7.69 -22.25
C SER A 353 -13.92 -7.30 -22.55
N GLN A 354 -14.88 -7.94 -21.88
CA GLN A 354 -16.30 -7.63 -22.00
C GLN A 354 -16.85 -7.16 -20.63
N CYS A 355 -17.65 -6.10 -20.63
CA CYS A 355 -18.46 -5.77 -19.45
C CYS A 355 -19.45 -6.91 -19.19
N VAL A 356 -19.36 -7.54 -18.06
CA VAL A 356 -20.33 -8.57 -17.63
C VAL A 356 -21.60 -7.91 -17.11
N VAL A 357 -21.46 -6.70 -16.57
CA VAL A 357 -22.53 -5.80 -16.17
C VAL A 357 -22.16 -4.40 -16.63
N ASP A 358 -23.12 -3.65 -17.14
CA ASP A 358 -22.89 -2.24 -17.50
C ASP A 358 -22.42 -1.45 -16.29
N ALA A 359 -21.61 -0.45 -16.54
CA ALA A 359 -21.13 0.43 -15.49
C ALA A 359 -22.27 1.18 -14.81
N SER A 360 -22.22 1.24 -13.49
CA SER A 360 -23.29 1.79 -12.66
C SER A 360 -22.70 2.41 -11.39
N ASP A 361 -23.48 3.28 -10.74
CA ASP A 361 -23.16 3.80 -9.41
C ASP A 361 -23.62 2.83 -8.30
N HIS A 362 -24.30 1.75 -8.66
CA HIS A 362 -24.74 0.72 -7.71
C HIS A 362 -24.73 -0.67 -8.36
N TYR A 363 -23.91 -1.53 -7.79
CA TYR A 363 -23.88 -2.96 -8.13
C TYR A 363 -24.54 -3.77 -7.01
N SER A 364 -25.61 -4.49 -7.34
CA SER A 364 -26.36 -5.31 -6.37
C SER A 364 -26.43 -6.77 -6.76
N GLY A 365 -26.64 -7.64 -5.77
CA GLY A 365 -26.76 -9.08 -5.95
C GLY A 365 -25.43 -9.82 -5.99
N PRO A 366 -25.36 -11.02 -6.55
CA PRO A 366 -24.16 -11.85 -6.54
C PRO A 366 -23.02 -11.23 -7.35
N PHE A 367 -21.78 -11.59 -7.01
CA PHE A 367 -20.59 -11.25 -7.78
C PHE A 367 -20.77 -11.61 -9.25
N LYS A 368 -20.33 -10.72 -10.14
CA LYS A 368 -20.40 -10.92 -11.60
C LYS A 368 -19.00 -10.98 -12.20
N ALA A 369 -18.20 -9.96 -11.97
CA ALA A 369 -16.82 -9.86 -12.40
C ALA A 369 -16.07 -8.82 -11.56
N THR A 370 -14.75 -8.80 -11.66
CA THR A 370 -13.89 -7.83 -11.00
C THR A 370 -14.01 -6.45 -11.65
N THR A 371 -14.05 -5.39 -10.84
CA THR A 371 -13.85 -4.03 -11.31
C THR A 371 -12.37 -3.68 -11.15
N HIS A 372 -11.74 -3.23 -12.24
CA HIS A 372 -10.34 -2.82 -12.25
C HIS A 372 -10.21 -1.31 -12.14
N VAL A 373 -9.24 -0.87 -11.36
CA VAL A 373 -9.03 0.54 -11.06
C VAL A 373 -7.54 0.87 -11.17
N VAL A 374 -7.19 1.80 -12.05
CA VAL A 374 -5.89 2.45 -12.05
C VAL A 374 -6.00 3.69 -11.15
N VAL A 375 -5.09 3.85 -10.21
CA VAL A 375 -5.03 4.96 -9.25
C VAL A 375 -3.58 5.40 -9.00
N GLY A 376 -2.81 5.53 -10.07
CA GLY A 376 -1.41 5.96 -10.08
C GLY A 376 -1.21 7.49 -10.07
N GLY A 377 -2.24 8.26 -9.85
CA GLY A 377 -2.20 9.72 -9.89
C GLY A 377 -2.04 10.39 -8.53
N ALA A 378 -1.30 9.80 -7.55
CA ALA A 378 -1.25 10.42 -6.22
C ALA A 378 -0.25 11.58 -6.09
N GLY A 379 0.63 11.80 -7.07
CA GLY A 379 1.56 12.92 -6.93
C GLY A 379 2.61 13.07 -8.01
N ALA A 380 3.02 11.98 -8.65
CA ALA A 380 3.95 12.02 -9.76
C ALA A 380 3.33 12.72 -10.99
N SER A 381 4.19 13.15 -11.94
CA SER A 381 3.73 13.84 -13.14
C SER A 381 2.69 13.02 -13.90
N ILE A 382 1.56 13.64 -14.24
CA ILE A 382 0.49 13.04 -15.04
C ILE A 382 0.59 13.40 -16.54
N ALA A 383 1.62 14.14 -16.94
CA ALA A 383 1.71 14.72 -18.28
C ALA A 383 1.90 13.70 -19.43
N ASP A 384 2.44 12.50 -19.11
CA ASP A 384 2.83 11.50 -20.13
C ASP A 384 1.82 10.35 -20.26
N SER A 385 0.74 10.37 -19.51
CA SER A 385 -0.24 9.27 -19.45
C SER A 385 -1.49 9.57 -20.27
N ALA A 386 -1.40 9.53 -21.60
CA ALA A 386 -2.55 9.77 -22.46
C ALA A 386 -3.45 8.52 -22.59
N PHE A 387 -4.76 8.71 -22.54
CA PHE A 387 -5.71 7.65 -22.88
C PHE A 387 -5.85 7.47 -24.39
N THR A 388 -6.10 6.24 -24.83
CA THR A 388 -6.43 5.98 -26.21
C THR A 388 -7.70 6.72 -26.63
N THR A 389 -7.74 7.17 -27.87
CA THR A 389 -8.94 7.77 -28.50
C THR A 389 -9.93 6.71 -28.96
N SER A 390 -9.55 5.43 -28.99
CA SER A 390 -10.43 4.33 -29.35
C SER A 390 -11.59 4.21 -28.35
N ASN A 391 -12.76 3.83 -28.88
CA ASN A 391 -13.94 3.63 -28.04
C ASN A 391 -13.86 2.27 -27.34
N ILE A 392 -13.24 2.25 -26.17
CA ILE A 392 -13.08 1.04 -25.35
C ILE A 392 -14.30 0.92 -24.43
N GLN A 393 -15.13 -0.08 -24.67
CA GLN A 393 -16.41 -0.23 -23.97
C GLN A 393 -16.27 -0.54 -22.47
N TRP A 394 -15.20 -1.22 -22.06
CA TRP A 394 -15.01 -1.56 -20.65
C TRP A 394 -14.45 -0.41 -19.80
N SER A 395 -13.83 0.62 -20.39
CA SER A 395 -13.34 1.80 -19.68
C SER A 395 -14.49 2.76 -19.41
N HIS A 396 -14.87 2.90 -18.15
CA HIS A 396 -16.06 3.67 -17.77
C HIS A 396 -15.74 5.12 -17.37
N PHE A 397 -14.75 5.33 -16.53
CA PHE A 397 -14.38 6.66 -16.05
C PHE A 397 -12.87 6.86 -16.17
N ARG A 398 -12.46 8.04 -16.61
CA ARG A 398 -11.05 8.44 -16.80
C ARG A 398 -10.84 9.85 -16.29
N ASP A 399 -9.73 10.08 -15.59
CA ASP A 399 -9.37 11.39 -15.10
C ASP A 399 -7.84 11.58 -15.12
N PHE A 400 -7.40 12.79 -15.49
CA PHE A 400 -6.00 13.21 -15.51
C PHE A 400 -5.70 14.21 -14.39
N ASP A 401 -6.16 13.96 -13.19
CA ASP A 401 -5.87 14.81 -12.04
C ASP A 401 -5.29 13.99 -10.89
N PHE A 402 -4.62 14.67 -9.98
CA PHE A 402 -4.12 14.02 -8.78
C PHE A 402 -5.27 13.58 -7.88
N GLY A 403 -5.21 12.33 -7.43
CA GLY A 403 -6.26 11.76 -6.59
C GLY A 403 -5.90 10.45 -5.92
N PHE A 404 -6.83 9.96 -5.15
CA PHE A 404 -6.73 8.70 -4.42
C PHE A 404 -8.12 8.08 -4.25
N VAL A 405 -8.15 6.78 -3.99
CA VAL A 405 -9.40 6.07 -3.72
C VAL A 405 -9.60 5.90 -2.22
N LYS A 406 -10.85 6.04 -1.78
CA LYS A 406 -11.30 5.68 -0.44
C LYS A 406 -12.36 4.58 -0.53
N LEU A 407 -12.12 3.47 0.14
CA LEU A 407 -13.08 2.40 0.33
C LEU A 407 -13.71 2.54 1.71
N THR A 408 -15.03 2.48 1.78
CA THR A 408 -15.78 2.48 3.05
C THR A 408 -16.64 1.23 3.12
N ALA A 409 -16.24 0.25 3.91
CA ALA A 409 -17.09 -0.87 4.27
C ALA A 409 -17.99 -0.45 5.42
N PHE A 410 -19.28 -0.30 5.14
CA PHE A 410 -20.27 0.01 6.17
C PHE A 410 -20.58 -1.21 7.03
N ASN A 411 -20.58 -2.36 6.40
CA ASN A 411 -20.83 -3.66 7.01
C ASN A 411 -20.38 -4.78 6.03
N GLN A 412 -20.70 -6.00 6.37
CA GLN A 412 -20.37 -7.19 5.57
C GLN A 412 -21.06 -7.24 4.21
N SER A 413 -22.11 -6.43 3.98
CA SER A 413 -22.96 -6.46 2.78
C SER A 413 -22.87 -5.19 1.94
N SER A 414 -22.25 -4.12 2.43
CA SER A 414 -22.23 -2.82 1.75
C SER A 414 -20.85 -2.19 1.77
N LEU A 415 -20.33 -1.90 0.58
CA LEU A 415 -19.05 -1.23 0.34
C LEU A 415 -19.27 -0.03 -0.58
N LEU A 416 -18.80 1.14 -0.15
CA LEU A 416 -18.73 2.34 -0.97
C LEU A 416 -17.29 2.51 -1.48
N PHE A 417 -17.17 2.75 -2.77
CA PHE A 417 -15.97 3.17 -3.46
C PHE A 417 -16.08 4.65 -3.82
N GLU A 418 -15.04 5.44 -3.54
CA GLU A 418 -14.96 6.86 -3.88
C GLU A 418 -13.59 7.19 -4.44
N TYR A 419 -13.53 7.80 -5.64
CA TYR A 419 -12.33 8.48 -6.13
C TYR A 419 -12.41 9.95 -5.74
N LYS A 420 -11.39 10.43 -5.06
CA LYS A 420 -11.31 11.79 -4.52
C LYS A 420 -10.12 12.52 -5.13
N LYS A 421 -10.33 13.75 -5.61
CA LYS A 421 -9.24 14.59 -6.10
C LYS A 421 -8.44 15.21 -4.97
N SER A 422 -7.13 15.26 -5.15
CA SER A 422 -6.20 15.74 -4.12
C SER A 422 -6.26 17.24 -3.91
N HIS A 423 -6.68 18.03 -4.91
CA HIS A 423 -6.71 19.48 -4.80
C HIS A 423 -7.85 19.99 -3.90
N ASP A 424 -9.00 19.33 -3.87
CA ASP A 424 -10.19 19.77 -3.12
C ASP A 424 -10.78 18.73 -2.16
N GLY A 425 -10.40 17.45 -2.32
CA GLY A 425 -10.91 16.34 -1.51
C GLY A 425 -12.34 15.91 -1.85
N ASN A 426 -12.92 16.44 -2.92
CA ASN A 426 -14.26 16.08 -3.37
C ASN A 426 -14.27 14.74 -4.12
N VAL A 427 -15.43 14.10 -4.14
CA VAL A 427 -15.66 12.85 -4.87
C VAL A 427 -16.01 13.16 -6.32
N TYR A 428 -15.29 12.54 -7.25
CA TYR A 428 -15.47 12.72 -8.70
C TYR A 428 -15.96 11.45 -9.39
N ASP A 429 -15.72 10.29 -8.78
CA ASP A 429 -16.29 9.02 -9.21
C ASP A 429 -16.63 8.18 -8.00
N HIS A 430 -17.73 7.44 -8.05
CA HIS A 430 -18.17 6.59 -6.94
C HIS A 430 -19.07 5.46 -7.41
N PHE A 431 -19.13 4.42 -6.62
CA PHE A 431 -20.17 3.39 -6.70
C PHE A 431 -20.30 2.63 -5.39
N THR A 432 -21.43 1.96 -5.23
CA THR A 432 -21.69 1.10 -4.08
C THR A 432 -21.84 -0.35 -4.54
N ILE A 433 -21.27 -1.28 -3.78
CA ILE A 433 -21.56 -2.71 -3.92
C ILE A 433 -22.46 -3.12 -2.77
N SER A 434 -23.61 -3.72 -3.08
CA SER A 434 -24.53 -4.29 -2.10
C SER A 434 -24.77 -5.76 -2.40
N ARG A 435 -24.50 -6.65 -1.44
CA ARG A 435 -24.67 -8.09 -1.58
C ARG A 435 -25.40 -8.65 -0.38
N ASP A 436 -26.19 -9.71 -0.60
CA ASP A 436 -26.58 -10.55 0.53
C ASP A 436 -25.35 -11.34 0.98
N TYR A 437 -24.77 -10.91 2.08
CA TYR A 437 -23.61 -11.52 2.70
C TYR A 437 -23.77 -13.02 2.87
N ARG A 438 -24.98 -13.47 3.20
CA ARG A 438 -25.25 -14.85 3.55
C ARG A 438 -25.25 -15.78 2.33
N ASP A 439 -25.80 -15.34 1.22
CA ASP A 439 -25.94 -16.17 0.02
C ASP A 439 -24.68 -16.23 -0.85
N VAL A 440 -23.85 -15.19 -0.80
CA VAL A 440 -22.77 -15.00 -1.77
C VAL A 440 -21.41 -15.38 -1.22
N LEU A 441 -21.19 -15.24 0.08
CA LEU A 441 -19.86 -15.27 0.65
C LEU A 441 -19.46 -16.59 1.30
N ALA A 442 -20.40 -17.49 1.50
CA ALA A 442 -20.10 -18.83 2.00
C ALA A 442 -19.29 -19.68 1.00
N CYS A 443 -19.25 -19.24 -0.26
CA CYS A 443 -18.57 -19.93 -1.33
C CYS A 443 -17.58 -19.00 -2.03
N SER A 444 -16.30 -19.27 -1.87
CA SER A 444 -15.22 -18.51 -2.53
C SER A 444 -14.90 -19.01 -3.94
N ILE A 445 -15.49 -20.11 -4.38
CA ILE A 445 -15.24 -20.76 -5.68
C ILE A 445 -16.55 -20.89 -6.44
N ASP A 446 -16.52 -20.75 -7.77
CA ASP A 446 -17.68 -21.00 -8.60
C ASP A 446 -18.17 -22.45 -8.44
N ASN A 447 -19.49 -22.63 -8.50
CA ASN A 447 -20.18 -23.91 -8.31
C ASN A 447 -20.25 -24.45 -6.86
N CYS A 448 -19.95 -23.66 -5.86
CA CYS A 448 -20.27 -24.10 -4.51
C CYS A 448 -21.77 -24.16 -4.27
N PRO A 449 -22.28 -25.17 -3.55
CA PRO A 449 -23.69 -25.21 -3.19
C PRO A 449 -24.05 -23.98 -2.35
N ARG A 450 -25.25 -23.43 -2.58
CA ARG A 450 -25.79 -22.38 -1.71
C ARG A 450 -25.79 -22.89 -0.27
N THR A 451 -25.10 -22.20 0.61
CA THR A 451 -25.20 -22.50 2.03
C THR A 451 -26.52 -21.96 2.53
N THR A 452 -27.41 -22.85 2.94
CA THR A 452 -28.52 -22.49 3.81
C THR A 452 -27.91 -22.07 5.13
N LEU A 453 -28.02 -20.80 5.46
CA LEU A 453 -27.67 -20.35 6.80
C LEU A 453 -28.66 -20.94 7.77
N ALA A 454 -28.09 -21.53 8.79
CA ALA A 454 -28.86 -21.76 10.00
C ALA A 454 -29.41 -20.40 10.47
N SER A 455 -30.69 -20.29 10.48
CA SER A 455 -31.48 -19.19 11.10
C SER A 455 -31.04 -18.95 12.54
#